data_31a12477896a741ede1da4ce8a96a378
#
_entry.id   31a12477896a741ede1da4ce8a96a378
#
_cell.length_a   1.000
_cell.length_b   1.000
_cell.length_c   1.000
_cell.angle_alpha   90.00
_cell.angle_beta   90.00
_cell.angle_gamma   90.00
#
_symmetry.space_group_name_H-M   'P 1'
#
loop_
_entity.id
_entity.type
_entity.pdbx_description
1 polymer ?
#
loop_
_entity_poly.entity_id
_entity_poly.type
_entity_poly.pdbx_seq_one_letter_code
_entity_poly.pdbx_strand_id
1 'polypeptide(L)'
;MGSTSKLQGMITDRISELPHELLSQILSLLPRKYAFRTTILSKRWKKYWASVPELDFVFEELSAVWAINTTLTPPTGMWKNEYLSDHVDLLRFVHGVLSLRDSSDIWRLRLHCYCRAQDVSLVASWIRTAIRHNVVELDLRIKAIYKVNEDGPILELPKCVFLCTTLVDFKVMSNCITYAPPTSGCFPRLKSLDVKVEYPRDDSMEKLFSCCPVLQVLSITGIVSDVVSQTIALKFKVSAPELKMLKMSLFRDYRKGDGPSYSISINAPKLENIDIKHDSLPMYSFENVHSLVRGSVDLCVHYGSYHNYVSEHAPALLEPFYNVKHLSIAVHYLKEGCLPAFDKLRELKLVIRDCYYWDLLTEFLNKSPNLESLVIEHEDDQVCVDDYEELYFECVLHSEDQWRRPESVPICLTSHLESIMIRGFKGYPHEVKVARYLLDNGRVLKKMTVENEFHKQLKQRKGSKDCELEFV
;
A
#
# COMPACT_ATOMS: atom_id res chain seq x y z
N MET A 1 60.38 -57.38 -8.01
CA MET A 1 59.52 -56.95 -6.88
C MET A 1 59.45 -55.46 -6.91
N GLY A 2 58.40 -54.92 -7.54
CA GLY A 2 58.20 -53.50 -7.71
C GLY A 2 57.02 -53.08 -6.84
N SER A 3 57.31 -52.26 -5.84
CA SER A 3 56.29 -51.62 -4.97
C SER A 3 55.71 -50.44 -5.65
N THR A 4 54.47 -50.55 -6.11
CA THR A 4 53.66 -49.38 -6.52
C THR A 4 53.04 -48.72 -5.30
N SER A 5 53.63 -47.61 -4.86
CA SER A 5 53.01 -46.71 -3.87
C SER A 5 51.80 -45.99 -4.51
N LYS A 6 50.60 -46.33 -4.07
CA LYS A 6 49.40 -45.55 -4.37
C LYS A 6 49.49 -44.22 -3.63
N LEU A 7 49.77 -43.14 -4.32
CA LEU A 7 49.48 -41.79 -3.87
C LEU A 7 47.96 -41.62 -3.90
N GLN A 8 47.31 -41.88 -2.77
CA GLN A 8 45.94 -41.40 -2.49
C GLN A 8 46.05 -39.90 -2.24
N GLY A 9 45.90 -39.11 -3.29
CA GLY A 9 45.67 -37.68 -3.12
C GLY A 9 44.38 -37.46 -2.33
N MET A 10 44.49 -37.03 -1.10
CA MET A 10 43.34 -36.48 -0.36
C MET A 10 42.83 -35.29 -1.20
N ILE A 11 41.67 -35.48 -1.82
CA ILE A 11 40.91 -34.40 -2.40
C ILE A 11 40.43 -33.56 -1.22
N THR A 12 41.19 -32.54 -0.84
CA THR A 12 40.74 -31.55 0.16
C THR A 12 39.60 -30.75 -0.44
N ASP A 13 38.46 -30.75 0.26
CA ASP A 13 37.30 -29.95 -0.12
C ASP A 13 37.59 -28.45 0.17
N ARG A 14 38.31 -27.85 -0.77
CA ARG A 14 38.78 -26.46 -0.68
C ARG A 14 37.64 -25.45 -0.52
N ILE A 15 36.44 -25.75 -1.03
CA ILE A 15 35.27 -24.88 -0.93
C ILE A 15 34.75 -24.88 0.51
N SER A 16 34.72 -26.03 1.17
CA SER A 16 34.33 -26.13 2.56
C SER A 16 35.33 -25.53 3.55
N GLU A 17 36.57 -25.21 3.13
CA GLU A 17 37.58 -24.58 3.98
C GLU A 17 37.58 -23.03 3.91
N LEU A 18 36.77 -22.42 3.03
CA LEU A 18 36.72 -20.97 2.87
C LEU A 18 36.31 -20.28 4.18
N PRO A 19 36.86 -19.08 4.51
CA PRO A 19 36.42 -18.26 5.61
C PRO A 19 34.91 -17.94 5.53
N HIS A 20 34.28 -17.69 6.69
CA HIS A 20 32.84 -17.44 6.80
C HIS A 20 32.40 -16.23 5.96
N GLU A 21 33.23 -15.19 5.91
CA GLU A 21 33.00 -13.97 5.15
C GLU A 21 32.95 -14.24 3.66
N LEU A 22 33.81 -15.10 3.15
CA LEU A 22 33.83 -15.49 1.73
C LEU A 22 32.62 -16.37 1.37
N LEU A 23 32.19 -17.24 2.27
CA LEU A 23 30.97 -18.03 2.08
C LEU A 23 29.75 -17.11 1.99
N SER A 24 29.66 -16.09 2.84
CA SER A 24 28.60 -15.05 2.78
C SER A 24 28.61 -14.31 1.46
N GLN A 25 29.77 -13.87 0.99
CA GLN A 25 29.90 -13.16 -0.29
C GLN A 25 29.51 -14.05 -1.47
N ILE A 26 29.95 -15.30 -1.51
CA ILE A 26 29.58 -16.25 -2.56
C ILE A 26 28.06 -16.45 -2.59
N LEU A 27 27.42 -16.62 -1.42
CA LEU A 27 25.98 -16.80 -1.33
C LEU A 27 25.20 -15.55 -1.75
N SER A 28 25.71 -14.35 -1.44
CA SER A 28 25.08 -13.09 -1.84
C SER A 28 25.14 -12.84 -3.35
N LEU A 29 26.14 -13.40 -4.04
CA LEU A 29 26.31 -13.31 -5.49
C LEU A 29 25.51 -14.35 -6.27
N LEU A 30 25.07 -15.41 -5.61
CA LEU A 30 24.26 -16.44 -6.25
C LEU A 30 22.80 -16.02 -6.31
N PRO A 31 22.10 -16.25 -7.44
CA PRO A 31 20.66 -16.18 -7.46
C PRO A 31 20.09 -17.05 -6.33
N ARG A 32 19.14 -16.51 -5.56
CA ARG A 32 18.57 -17.18 -4.36
C ARG A 32 18.17 -18.64 -4.62
N LYS A 33 17.64 -18.93 -5.80
CA LYS A 33 17.30 -20.25 -6.32
C LYS A 33 18.48 -21.24 -6.26
N TYR A 34 19.71 -20.79 -6.41
CA TYR A 34 20.91 -21.66 -6.39
C TYR A 34 21.65 -21.58 -5.05
N ALA A 35 21.52 -20.47 -4.32
CA ALA A 35 22.16 -20.33 -3.02
C ALA A 35 21.76 -21.46 -2.06
N PHE A 36 20.48 -21.88 -2.06
CA PHE A 36 20.04 -23.00 -1.22
C PHE A 36 20.59 -24.37 -1.66
N ARG A 37 20.83 -24.58 -2.95
CA ARG A 37 21.40 -25.84 -3.43
C ARG A 37 22.80 -26.06 -2.91
N THR A 38 23.48 -25.02 -2.45
CA THR A 38 24.81 -25.12 -1.83
C THR A 38 24.80 -25.92 -0.51
N THR A 39 23.65 -26.07 0.14
CA THR A 39 23.53 -26.90 1.36
C THR A 39 23.84 -28.38 1.12
N ILE A 40 23.77 -28.81 -0.14
CA ILE A 40 24.15 -30.17 -0.56
C ILE A 40 25.66 -30.35 -0.58
N LEU A 41 26.40 -29.26 -0.75
CA LEU A 41 27.87 -29.30 -0.97
C LEU A 41 28.64 -29.79 0.26
N SER A 42 28.27 -29.36 1.48
CA SER A 42 28.94 -29.84 2.69
C SER A 42 28.17 -29.57 3.96
N LYS A 43 28.60 -30.27 5.05
CA LYS A 43 28.09 -30.04 6.41
C LYS A 43 28.33 -28.60 6.92
N ARG A 44 29.37 -27.92 6.43
CA ARG A 44 29.69 -26.55 6.81
C ARG A 44 28.70 -25.54 6.22
N TRP A 45 28.28 -25.72 4.98
CA TRP A 45 27.23 -24.90 4.37
C TRP A 45 25.88 -25.04 5.11
N LYS A 46 25.56 -26.25 5.60
CA LYS A 46 24.39 -26.45 6.47
C LYS A 46 24.51 -25.66 7.78
N LYS A 47 25.69 -25.69 8.43
CA LYS A 47 25.94 -24.93 9.66
C LYS A 47 25.85 -23.42 9.44
N TYR A 48 26.32 -22.94 8.28
CA TYR A 48 26.20 -21.54 7.91
C TYR A 48 24.72 -21.11 7.92
N TRP A 49 23.88 -21.81 7.19
CA TRP A 49 22.45 -21.52 7.14
C TRP A 49 21.74 -21.65 8.50
N ALA A 50 22.24 -22.51 9.37
CA ALA A 50 21.72 -22.67 10.74
C ALA A 50 21.98 -21.45 11.64
N SER A 51 22.99 -20.61 11.33
CA SER A 51 23.39 -19.45 12.18
C SER A 51 23.08 -18.08 11.57
N VAL A 52 22.69 -18.00 10.29
CA VAL A 52 22.38 -16.72 9.63
C VAL A 52 21.20 -16.01 10.30
N PRO A 53 21.36 -14.74 10.75
CA PRO A 53 20.28 -14.04 11.45
C PRO A 53 19.16 -13.55 10.53
N GLU A 54 19.44 -13.37 9.24
CA GLU A 54 18.47 -12.92 8.25
C GLU A 54 18.14 -14.06 7.30
N LEU A 55 16.91 -14.53 7.33
CA LEU A 55 16.40 -15.58 6.47
C LEU A 55 15.41 -15.00 5.46
N ASP A 56 15.80 -15.05 4.21
CA ASP A 56 15.01 -14.50 3.10
C ASP A 56 14.65 -15.61 2.10
N PHE A 57 13.44 -16.11 2.21
CA PHE A 57 12.85 -17.14 1.37
C PHE A 57 11.81 -16.53 0.43
N VAL A 58 12.27 -15.71 -0.50
CA VAL A 58 11.42 -15.00 -1.45
C VAL A 58 11.54 -15.62 -2.83
N PHE A 59 10.41 -15.96 -3.45
CA PHE A 59 10.32 -16.26 -4.88
C PHE A 59 10.07 -14.97 -5.66
N GLU A 60 10.97 -14.63 -6.57
CA GLU A 60 10.86 -13.40 -7.40
C GLU A 60 9.64 -13.44 -8.31
N GLU A 61 9.25 -14.59 -8.80
CA GLU A 61 8.05 -14.80 -9.62
C GLU A 61 6.74 -14.48 -8.87
N LEU A 62 6.76 -14.54 -7.53
CA LEU A 62 5.63 -14.10 -6.69
C LEU A 62 5.53 -12.59 -6.58
N SER A 63 6.64 -11.86 -6.69
CA SER A 63 6.65 -10.40 -6.54
C SER A 63 5.79 -9.73 -7.62
N ALA A 64 5.84 -10.21 -8.86
CA ALA A 64 5.03 -9.69 -9.96
C ALA A 64 3.53 -10.00 -9.76
N VAL A 65 3.20 -11.17 -9.25
CA VAL A 65 1.80 -11.58 -9.00
C VAL A 65 1.19 -10.83 -7.80
N TRP A 66 2.01 -10.43 -6.82
CA TRP A 66 1.56 -9.61 -5.69
C TRP A 66 1.45 -8.12 -6.02
N ALA A 67 2.25 -7.65 -6.99
CA ALA A 67 2.20 -6.26 -7.46
C ALA A 67 0.94 -5.97 -8.29
N ILE A 68 0.41 -6.99 -8.98
CA ILE A 68 -0.85 -6.88 -9.69
C ILE A 68 -1.97 -7.11 -8.67
N ASN A 69 -2.69 -6.06 -8.36
CA ASN A 69 -3.86 -6.06 -7.44
C ASN A 69 -5.05 -6.85 -8.01
N THR A 70 -4.80 -7.91 -8.77
CA THR A 70 -5.84 -8.69 -9.43
C THR A 70 -6.34 -9.79 -8.52
N THR A 71 -7.62 -9.73 -8.23
CA THR A 71 -8.51 -10.83 -7.78
C THR A 71 -8.52 -12.02 -8.75
N LEU A 72 -7.75 -11.97 -9.82
CA LEU A 72 -7.67 -13.01 -10.82
C LEU A 72 -6.90 -14.19 -10.22
N THR A 73 -7.62 -15.25 -9.93
CA THR A 73 -7.02 -16.59 -9.96
C THR A 73 -6.25 -16.68 -11.27
N PRO A 74 -4.96 -17.01 -11.26
CA PRO A 74 -4.22 -17.15 -12.51
C PRO A 74 -4.99 -18.11 -13.43
N PRO A 75 -5.01 -17.83 -14.75
CA PRO A 75 -5.76 -18.66 -15.70
C PRO A 75 -5.45 -20.13 -15.45
N THR A 76 -6.47 -20.96 -15.42
CA THR A 76 -6.38 -22.42 -15.24
C THR A 76 -5.53 -23.04 -16.34
N GLY A 77 -4.23 -22.99 -16.23
CA GLY A 77 -3.28 -23.45 -17.25
C GLY A 77 -1.88 -22.88 -17.05
N MET A 78 -1.73 -21.88 -16.19
CA MET A 78 -0.45 -21.20 -15.96
C MET A 78 0.46 -21.96 -14.98
N TRP A 79 -0.05 -23.00 -14.32
CA TRP A 79 0.71 -23.87 -13.43
C TRP A 79 1.43 -24.96 -14.24
N LYS A 80 2.52 -24.57 -14.92
CA LYS A 80 3.40 -25.58 -15.53
C LYS A 80 4.02 -26.44 -14.43
N ASN A 81 4.20 -27.73 -14.71
CA ASN A 81 4.82 -28.70 -13.79
C ASN A 81 6.19 -28.23 -13.22
N GLU A 82 6.84 -27.33 -13.89
CA GLU A 82 8.11 -26.72 -13.52
C GLU A 82 8.02 -25.86 -12.24
N TYR A 83 6.96 -25.08 -12.09
CA TYR A 83 6.72 -24.26 -10.86
C TYR A 83 6.40 -25.13 -9.63
N LEU A 84 5.77 -26.27 -9.85
CA LEU A 84 5.45 -27.21 -8.76
C LEU A 84 6.70 -27.90 -8.22
N SER A 85 7.68 -28.22 -9.06
CA SER A 85 8.95 -28.83 -8.62
C SER A 85 9.78 -27.85 -7.80
N ASP A 86 9.93 -26.62 -8.28
CA ASP A 86 10.66 -25.57 -7.58
C ASP A 86 10.02 -25.22 -6.22
N HIS A 87 8.69 -25.26 -6.15
CA HIS A 87 7.96 -25.09 -4.90
C HIS A 87 8.26 -26.19 -3.87
N VAL A 88 8.24 -27.46 -4.27
CA VAL A 88 8.56 -28.58 -3.35
C VAL A 88 10.00 -28.48 -2.85
N ASP A 89 10.92 -28.12 -3.71
CA ASP A 89 12.34 -27.95 -3.33
C ASP A 89 12.53 -26.79 -2.35
N LEU A 90 11.78 -25.68 -2.52
CA LEU A 90 11.77 -24.60 -1.53
C LEU A 90 11.25 -25.08 -0.19
N LEU A 91 10.09 -25.74 -0.15
CA LEU A 91 9.52 -26.19 1.12
C LEU A 91 10.49 -27.10 1.87
N ARG A 92 11.17 -27.99 1.16
CA ARG A 92 12.22 -28.86 1.73
C ARG A 92 13.40 -28.05 2.25
N PHE A 93 13.80 -27.02 1.52
CA PHE A 93 14.91 -26.16 1.92
C PHE A 93 14.58 -25.33 3.17
N VAL A 94 13.45 -24.60 3.17
CA VAL A 94 13.00 -23.82 4.34
C VAL A 94 12.91 -24.73 5.57
N HIS A 95 12.30 -25.90 5.40
CA HIS A 95 12.20 -26.90 6.47
C HIS A 95 13.59 -27.35 6.95
N GLY A 96 14.50 -27.64 6.03
CA GLY A 96 15.86 -28.06 6.33
C GLY A 96 16.64 -27.00 7.10
N VAL A 97 16.58 -25.73 6.66
CA VAL A 97 17.26 -24.59 7.35
C VAL A 97 16.69 -24.38 8.75
N LEU A 98 15.37 -24.30 8.87
CA LEU A 98 14.72 -24.02 10.16
C LEU A 98 14.82 -25.20 11.14
N SER A 99 14.84 -26.46 10.65
CA SER A 99 15.00 -27.67 11.48
C SER A 99 16.44 -27.89 11.97
N LEU A 100 17.42 -27.33 11.24
CA LEU A 100 18.84 -27.40 11.60
C LEU A 100 19.30 -26.20 12.44
N ARG A 101 18.38 -25.28 12.74
CA ARG A 101 18.68 -24.08 13.50
C ARG A 101 19.26 -24.46 14.87
N ASP A 102 20.39 -23.86 15.20
CA ASP A 102 20.97 -23.90 16.54
C ASP A 102 20.25 -22.91 17.49
N SER A 103 20.88 -22.51 18.57
CA SER A 103 20.33 -21.52 19.51
C SER A 103 20.40 -20.08 19.01
N SER A 104 20.84 -19.83 17.77
CA SER A 104 21.01 -18.47 17.23
C SER A 104 19.69 -17.80 16.97
N ASP A 105 19.60 -16.52 17.30
CA ASP A 105 18.41 -15.69 17.05
C ASP A 105 18.18 -15.48 15.55
N ILE A 106 16.92 -15.30 15.19
CA ILE A 106 16.51 -14.87 13.86
C ILE A 106 16.10 -13.41 13.95
N TRP A 107 16.92 -12.51 13.42
CA TRP A 107 16.57 -11.10 13.42
C TRP A 107 15.42 -10.81 12.43
N ARG A 108 15.53 -11.37 11.19
CA ARG A 108 14.52 -11.22 10.14
C ARG A 108 14.18 -12.56 9.52
N LEU A 109 12.87 -12.82 9.36
CA LEU A 109 12.36 -13.89 8.50
C LEU A 109 11.41 -13.31 7.45
N ARG A 110 11.75 -13.50 6.18
CA ARG A 110 10.86 -13.29 5.04
C ARG A 110 10.49 -14.65 4.44
N LEU A 111 9.21 -14.92 4.38
CA LEU A 111 8.66 -16.15 3.79
C LEU A 111 7.59 -15.79 2.77
N HIS A 112 7.98 -15.81 1.49
CA HIS A 112 7.06 -15.59 0.39
C HIS A 112 6.90 -16.89 -0.38
N CYS A 113 5.74 -17.54 -0.24
CA CYS A 113 5.51 -18.84 -0.85
C CYS A 113 4.05 -19.08 -1.23
N TYR A 114 3.86 -20.00 -2.15
CA TYR A 114 2.56 -20.63 -2.34
C TYR A 114 2.31 -21.65 -1.22
N CYS A 115 1.05 -21.91 -0.89
CA CYS A 115 0.65 -22.87 0.13
C CYS A 115 -0.42 -23.80 -0.45
N ARG A 116 -0.15 -25.10 -0.42
CA ARG A 116 -1.17 -26.12 -0.69
C ARG A 116 -1.85 -26.50 0.62
N ALA A 117 -3.03 -27.07 0.54
CA ALA A 117 -3.79 -27.52 1.71
C ALA A 117 -2.95 -28.38 2.69
N GLN A 118 -2.11 -29.26 2.15
CA GLN A 118 -1.22 -30.12 2.93
C GLN A 118 -0.02 -29.42 3.57
N ASP A 119 0.33 -28.20 3.12
CA ASP A 119 1.52 -27.47 3.56
C ASP A 119 1.20 -26.53 4.75
N VAL A 120 -0.07 -26.31 5.07
CA VAL A 120 -0.53 -25.38 6.11
C VAL A 120 0.11 -25.63 7.47
N SER A 121 0.16 -26.89 7.91
CA SER A 121 0.77 -27.27 9.20
C SER A 121 2.28 -27.05 9.21
N LEU A 122 2.94 -27.24 8.06
CA LEU A 122 4.38 -27.05 7.90
C LEU A 122 4.71 -25.55 7.98
N VAL A 123 3.97 -24.69 7.28
CA VAL A 123 4.12 -23.21 7.35
C VAL A 123 3.90 -22.74 8.78
N ALA A 124 2.86 -23.21 9.46
CA ALA A 124 2.64 -22.89 10.88
C ALA A 124 3.82 -23.29 11.79
N SER A 125 4.46 -24.43 11.48
CA SER A 125 5.64 -24.86 12.25
C SER A 125 6.85 -23.95 12.05
N TRP A 126 7.06 -23.45 10.85
CA TRP A 126 8.14 -22.48 10.55
C TRP A 126 7.94 -21.16 11.26
N ILE A 127 6.71 -20.65 11.27
CA ILE A 127 6.36 -19.43 12.01
C ILE A 127 6.65 -19.64 13.50
N ARG A 128 6.24 -20.76 14.09
CA ARG A 128 6.54 -21.08 15.51
C ARG A 128 8.05 -21.16 15.76
N THR A 129 8.82 -21.70 14.82
CA THR A 129 10.28 -21.75 14.93
C THR A 129 10.88 -20.36 14.93
N ALA A 130 10.48 -19.47 14.03
CA ALA A 130 10.93 -18.09 14.00
C ALA A 130 10.66 -17.36 15.33
N ILE A 131 9.47 -17.55 15.90
CA ILE A 131 9.11 -16.94 17.20
C ILE A 131 9.99 -17.48 18.33
N ARG A 132 10.28 -18.79 18.35
CA ARG A 132 11.19 -19.39 19.36
C ARG A 132 12.62 -18.86 19.26
N HIS A 133 13.03 -18.42 18.07
CA HIS A 133 14.34 -17.81 17.81
C HIS A 133 14.30 -16.28 17.85
N ASN A 134 13.41 -15.69 18.65
CA ASN A 134 13.37 -14.27 18.97
C ASN A 134 13.27 -13.33 17.75
N VAL A 135 12.46 -13.69 16.75
CA VAL A 135 12.33 -12.90 15.54
C VAL A 135 11.90 -11.46 15.84
N VAL A 136 12.54 -10.50 15.17
CA VAL A 136 12.28 -9.07 15.31
C VAL A 136 11.46 -8.54 14.12
N GLU A 137 11.79 -9.00 12.91
CA GLU A 137 11.04 -8.66 11.69
C GLU A 137 10.50 -9.93 11.05
N LEU A 138 9.18 -9.99 10.83
CA LEU A 138 8.49 -11.12 10.24
C LEU A 138 7.67 -10.65 9.03
N ASP A 139 8.03 -11.10 7.82
CA ASP A 139 7.31 -10.80 6.57
C ASP A 139 6.78 -12.12 5.97
N LEU A 140 5.47 -12.30 6.04
CA LEU A 140 4.77 -13.48 5.55
C LEU A 140 3.91 -13.10 4.34
N ARG A 141 4.25 -13.62 3.15
CA ARG A 141 3.41 -13.54 1.96
C ARG A 141 3.06 -14.94 1.50
N ILE A 142 1.88 -15.39 1.89
CA ILE A 142 1.46 -16.76 1.71
C ILE A 142 0.19 -16.77 0.86
N LYS A 143 0.28 -17.37 -0.33
CA LYS A 143 -0.84 -17.46 -1.26
C LYS A 143 -1.29 -18.91 -1.39
N ALA A 144 -2.53 -19.19 -1.00
CA ALA A 144 -3.14 -20.49 -1.25
C ALA A 144 -3.33 -20.72 -2.75
N ILE A 145 -2.95 -21.91 -3.23
CA ILE A 145 -3.16 -22.38 -4.61
C ILE A 145 -4.36 -23.34 -4.72
N TYR A 146 -5.21 -23.33 -3.72
CA TYR A 146 -6.48 -24.03 -3.68
C TYR A 146 -7.59 -23.01 -3.47
N LYS A 147 -8.82 -23.39 -3.83
CA LYS A 147 -9.97 -22.55 -3.52
C LYS A 147 -10.14 -22.51 -2.01
N VAL A 148 -9.94 -21.35 -1.40
CA VAL A 148 -10.25 -21.08 0.01
C VAL A 148 -11.76 -20.94 0.11
N ASN A 149 -12.47 -22.08 0.09
CA ASN A 149 -13.91 -22.16 0.30
C ASN A 149 -14.19 -22.32 1.79
N GLU A 150 -15.46 -22.35 2.17
CA GLU A 150 -15.90 -22.55 3.56
C GLU A 150 -15.29 -23.80 4.22
N ASP A 151 -14.92 -24.83 3.44
CA ASP A 151 -14.35 -26.10 3.90
C ASP A 151 -12.84 -26.24 3.63
N GLY A 152 -12.17 -25.25 3.05
CA GLY A 152 -10.72 -25.31 2.75
C GLY A 152 -9.88 -25.13 4.02
N PRO A 153 -8.68 -25.76 4.11
CA PRO A 153 -7.81 -25.57 5.26
C PRO A 153 -7.35 -24.12 5.35
N ILE A 154 -7.56 -23.54 6.52
CA ILE A 154 -7.17 -22.17 6.86
C ILE A 154 -5.95 -22.22 7.76
N LEU A 155 -4.97 -21.38 7.49
CA LEU A 155 -3.82 -21.18 8.37
C LEU A 155 -4.21 -20.22 9.50
N GLU A 156 -4.58 -20.74 10.66
CA GLU A 156 -4.70 -19.91 11.85
C GLU A 156 -3.31 -19.45 12.28
N LEU A 157 -3.12 -18.12 12.38
CA LEU A 157 -1.84 -17.57 12.83
C LEU A 157 -1.51 -18.09 14.24
N PRO A 158 -0.34 -18.73 14.46
CA PRO A 158 -0.01 -19.33 15.75
C PRO A 158 -0.09 -18.31 16.90
N LYS A 159 -0.74 -18.66 18.01
CA LYS A 159 -0.92 -17.78 19.17
C LYS A 159 0.38 -17.18 19.72
N CYS A 160 1.49 -17.91 19.59
CA CYS A 160 2.81 -17.42 20.00
C CYS A 160 3.27 -16.17 19.24
N VAL A 161 2.76 -15.91 18.05
CA VAL A 161 3.06 -14.68 17.30
C VAL A 161 2.54 -13.45 18.05
N PHE A 162 1.30 -13.52 18.53
CA PHE A 162 0.69 -12.43 19.28
C PHE A 162 1.41 -12.16 20.61
N LEU A 163 1.96 -13.20 21.23
CA LEU A 163 2.66 -13.12 22.52
C LEU A 163 4.16 -12.86 22.38
N CYS A 164 4.66 -12.70 21.16
CA CYS A 164 6.09 -12.48 20.91
C CYS A 164 6.56 -11.14 21.49
N THR A 165 7.57 -11.21 22.37
CA THR A 165 8.12 -10.03 23.05
C THR A 165 9.26 -9.36 22.27
N THR A 166 9.71 -9.95 21.16
CA THR A 166 10.81 -9.43 20.35
C THR A 166 10.34 -8.83 19.03
N LEU A 167 9.12 -9.18 18.57
CA LEU A 167 8.57 -8.75 17.28
C LEU A 167 8.28 -7.24 17.27
N VAL A 168 8.91 -6.52 16.34
CA VAL A 168 8.81 -5.06 16.17
C VAL A 168 8.13 -4.70 14.85
N ASP A 169 8.44 -5.43 13.78
CA ASP A 169 7.84 -5.24 12.45
C ASP A 169 7.16 -6.54 12.00
N PHE A 170 5.88 -6.46 11.68
CA PHE A 170 5.11 -7.60 11.21
C PHE A 170 4.37 -7.26 9.92
N LYS A 171 4.69 -8.00 8.85
CA LYS A 171 4.01 -7.92 7.57
C LYS A 171 3.35 -9.26 7.27
N VAL A 172 2.07 -9.20 6.94
CA VAL A 172 1.31 -10.40 6.61
C VAL A 172 0.36 -10.15 5.46
N MET A 173 0.62 -10.81 4.33
CA MET A 173 -0.20 -10.76 3.13
C MET A 173 -0.61 -12.18 2.77
N SER A 174 -1.89 -12.51 2.91
CA SER A 174 -2.37 -13.86 2.65
C SER A 174 -3.86 -13.88 2.36
N ASN A 175 -4.29 -14.80 1.52
CA ASN A 175 -5.68 -15.13 1.29
C ASN A 175 -6.14 -16.39 2.09
N CYS A 176 -5.27 -16.94 2.92
CA CYS A 176 -5.58 -18.14 3.70
C CYS A 176 -5.20 -18.08 5.18
N ILE A 177 -4.76 -16.92 5.67
CA ILE A 177 -4.46 -16.71 7.09
C ILE A 177 -5.66 -16.09 7.80
N THR A 178 -5.99 -16.64 8.97
CA THR A 178 -6.94 -16.05 9.90
C THR A 178 -6.26 -15.62 11.19
N TYR A 179 -6.83 -14.66 11.86
CA TYR A 179 -6.30 -14.06 13.07
C TYR A 179 -7.23 -14.34 14.24
N ALA A 180 -6.70 -14.99 15.27
CA ALA A 180 -7.42 -15.27 16.54
C ALA A 180 -6.57 -14.77 17.72
N PRO A 181 -6.44 -13.43 17.89
CA PRO A 181 -5.63 -12.88 18.95
C PRO A 181 -6.22 -13.22 20.33
N PRO A 182 -5.37 -13.47 21.35
CA PRO A 182 -5.81 -13.56 22.72
C PRO A 182 -6.50 -12.27 23.18
N THR A 183 -7.30 -12.36 24.22
CA THR A 183 -8.08 -11.22 24.74
C THR A 183 -7.23 -10.12 25.39
N SER A 184 -5.97 -10.39 25.73
CA SER A 184 -5.08 -9.43 26.37
C SER A 184 -3.59 -9.78 26.15
N GLY A 185 -2.72 -8.80 26.29
CA GLY A 185 -1.27 -8.98 26.31
C GLY A 185 -0.64 -9.26 24.94
N CYS A 186 -1.27 -8.87 23.87
CA CYS A 186 -0.76 -9.11 22.52
C CYS A 186 0.24 -8.04 22.08
N PHE A 187 1.18 -8.45 21.25
CA PHE A 187 2.13 -7.59 20.55
C PHE A 187 2.77 -6.48 21.41
N PRO A 188 3.41 -6.81 22.55
CA PRO A 188 3.86 -5.81 23.52
C PRO A 188 4.92 -4.85 22.97
N ARG A 189 5.58 -5.17 21.87
CA ARG A 189 6.64 -4.34 21.26
C ARG A 189 6.42 -4.04 19.77
N LEU A 190 5.30 -4.44 19.20
CA LEU A 190 5.04 -4.24 17.77
C LEU A 190 4.84 -2.76 17.46
N LYS A 191 5.71 -2.20 16.63
CA LYS A 191 5.67 -0.80 16.18
C LYS A 191 5.10 -0.64 14.78
N SER A 192 5.28 -1.64 13.92
CA SER A 192 4.83 -1.61 12.53
C SER A 192 4.02 -2.87 12.22
N LEU A 193 2.82 -2.67 11.68
CA LEU A 193 1.94 -3.73 11.21
C LEU A 193 1.47 -3.43 9.79
N ASP A 194 1.77 -4.33 8.86
CA ASP A 194 1.29 -4.29 7.48
C ASP A 194 0.46 -5.55 7.20
N VAL A 195 -0.84 -5.37 7.00
CA VAL A 195 -1.77 -6.49 6.88
C VAL A 195 -2.60 -6.39 5.61
N LYS A 196 -2.68 -7.51 4.88
CA LYS A 196 -3.64 -7.66 3.79
C LYS A 196 -4.89 -8.38 4.30
N VAL A 197 -6.03 -7.77 4.04
CA VAL A 197 -7.36 -8.27 4.41
C VAL A 197 -8.07 -8.72 3.15
N GLU A 198 -8.53 -9.96 3.12
CA GLU A 198 -9.36 -10.46 2.02
C GLU A 198 -10.68 -10.99 2.59
N TYR A 199 -11.78 -10.35 2.24
CA TYR A 199 -13.16 -10.74 2.63
C TYR A 199 -13.29 -11.00 4.14
N PRO A 200 -12.99 -10.03 5.00
CA PRO A 200 -13.12 -10.20 6.44
C PRO A 200 -14.60 -10.47 6.80
N ARG A 201 -14.81 -11.49 7.66
CA ARG A 201 -16.16 -11.98 7.99
C ARG A 201 -16.61 -11.65 9.40
N ASP A 202 -15.69 -11.20 10.24
CA ASP A 202 -15.92 -11.02 11.67
C ASP A 202 -15.12 -9.86 12.27
N ASP A 203 -15.16 -9.73 13.58
CA ASP A 203 -14.45 -8.72 14.36
C ASP A 203 -12.95 -9.05 14.61
N SER A 204 -12.39 -10.05 13.95
CA SER A 204 -11.00 -10.47 14.15
C SER A 204 -9.99 -9.35 13.82
N MET A 205 -10.30 -8.51 12.82
CA MET A 205 -9.49 -7.35 12.48
C MET A 205 -9.54 -6.27 13.57
N GLU A 206 -10.71 -5.96 14.12
CA GLU A 206 -10.83 -5.02 15.25
C GLU A 206 -10.02 -5.51 16.45
N LYS A 207 -10.12 -6.79 16.78
CA LYS A 207 -9.32 -7.42 17.85
C LYS A 207 -7.83 -7.33 17.56
N LEU A 208 -7.41 -7.58 16.32
CA LEU A 208 -6.00 -7.49 15.92
C LEU A 208 -5.46 -6.08 16.12
N PHE A 209 -6.16 -5.05 15.66
CA PHE A 209 -5.70 -3.66 15.76
C PHE A 209 -5.70 -3.13 17.19
N SER A 210 -6.67 -3.53 18.01
CA SER A 210 -6.75 -3.14 19.42
C SER A 210 -5.72 -3.84 20.32
N CYS A 211 -5.11 -4.93 19.84
CA CYS A 211 -4.10 -5.70 20.56
C CYS A 211 -2.67 -5.13 20.48
N CYS A 212 -2.46 -3.97 19.85
CA CYS A 212 -1.14 -3.42 19.57
C CYS A 212 -0.88 -2.11 20.33
N PRO A 213 -0.54 -2.15 21.63
CA PRO A 213 -0.51 -0.97 22.50
C PRO A 213 0.54 0.08 22.15
N VAL A 214 1.62 -0.30 21.46
CA VAL A 214 2.74 0.57 21.07
C VAL A 214 2.87 0.77 19.57
N LEU A 215 1.82 0.46 18.80
CA LEU A 215 1.81 0.51 17.34
C LEU A 215 1.96 1.96 16.86
N GLN A 216 2.93 2.19 16.00
CA GLN A 216 3.23 3.52 15.42
C GLN A 216 2.86 3.61 13.93
N VAL A 217 2.97 2.51 13.20
CA VAL A 217 2.67 2.44 11.77
C VAL A 217 1.69 1.29 11.51
N LEU A 218 0.57 1.60 10.90
CA LEU A 218 -0.42 0.61 10.47
C LEU A 218 -0.71 0.78 8.97
N SER A 219 -0.51 -0.29 8.22
CA SER A 219 -0.88 -0.39 6.81
C SER A 219 -1.92 -1.51 6.64
N ILE A 220 -3.06 -1.17 6.07
CA ILE A 220 -4.16 -2.10 5.80
C ILE A 220 -4.42 -2.06 4.30
N THR A 221 -4.21 -3.18 3.62
CA THR A 221 -4.56 -3.33 2.20
C THR A 221 -5.56 -4.45 2.04
N GLY A 222 -6.44 -4.36 1.05
CA GLY A 222 -7.29 -5.52 0.83
C GLY A 222 -8.55 -5.32 0.03
N ILE A 223 -9.38 -6.36 0.05
CA ILE A 223 -10.64 -6.42 -0.67
C ILE A 223 -11.76 -6.71 0.33
N VAL A 224 -12.78 -5.89 0.27
CA VAL A 224 -13.98 -5.99 1.09
C VAL A 224 -15.14 -6.42 0.20
N SER A 225 -15.94 -7.37 0.65
CA SER A 225 -17.13 -7.83 -0.07
C SER A 225 -18.38 -7.63 0.74
N ASP A 226 -19.46 -7.27 0.08
CA ASP A 226 -20.78 -7.05 0.68
C ASP A 226 -21.57 -8.35 0.93
N VAL A 227 -21.04 -9.52 0.57
CA VAL A 227 -21.74 -10.81 0.60
C VAL A 227 -21.64 -11.51 1.95
N VAL A 228 -21.51 -10.80 3.04
CA VAL A 228 -21.77 -11.43 4.33
C VAL A 228 -23.20 -11.09 4.74
N SER A 229 -24.09 -12.10 4.59
CA SER A 229 -25.49 -12.10 5.05
C SER A 229 -26.06 -10.72 5.39
N GLN A 230 -27.14 -10.33 4.76
CA GLN A 230 -27.85 -9.03 4.79
C GLN A 230 -28.09 -8.37 6.17
N THR A 231 -27.41 -8.80 7.23
CA THR A 231 -27.71 -8.40 8.61
C THR A 231 -26.60 -7.75 9.41
N ILE A 232 -25.32 -7.83 8.99
CA ILE A 232 -24.22 -7.27 9.79
C ILE A 232 -23.29 -6.45 8.89
N ALA A 233 -23.37 -5.11 9.02
CA ALA A 233 -22.38 -4.21 8.43
C ALA A 233 -21.01 -4.45 9.06
N LEU A 234 -19.99 -4.70 8.22
CA LEU A 234 -18.62 -4.88 8.67
C LEU A 234 -18.09 -3.58 9.29
N LYS A 235 -17.45 -3.69 10.44
CA LYS A 235 -16.89 -2.54 11.16
C LYS A 235 -15.39 -2.70 11.30
N PHE A 236 -14.63 -1.75 10.75
CA PHE A 236 -13.21 -1.64 11.01
C PHE A 236 -13.00 -0.60 12.12
N LYS A 237 -12.57 -1.04 13.29
CA LYS A 237 -12.22 -0.14 14.37
C LYS A 237 -10.71 -0.16 14.60
N VAL A 238 -10.07 0.98 14.37
CA VAL A 238 -8.65 1.20 14.66
C VAL A 238 -8.56 2.04 15.93
N SER A 239 -8.17 1.41 17.04
CA SER A 239 -7.93 2.09 18.31
C SER A 239 -6.47 1.88 18.71
N ALA A 240 -5.62 2.86 18.42
CA ALA A 240 -4.17 2.76 18.59
C ALA A 240 -3.59 4.09 19.12
N PRO A 241 -3.35 4.20 20.45
CA PRO A 241 -2.98 5.47 21.09
C PRO A 241 -1.62 6.02 20.68
N GLU A 242 -0.70 5.15 20.24
CA GLU A 242 0.65 5.54 19.80
C GLU A 242 0.79 5.64 18.28
N LEU A 243 -0.30 5.47 17.52
CA LEU A 243 -0.28 5.46 16.06
C LEU A 243 0.08 6.84 15.49
N LYS A 244 1.11 6.87 14.63
CA LYS A 244 1.59 8.07 13.94
C LYS A 244 1.28 8.07 12.46
N MET A 245 1.25 6.89 11.85
CA MET A 245 0.98 6.72 10.42
C MET A 245 -0.07 5.64 10.20
N LEU A 246 -1.12 5.98 9.47
CA LEU A 246 -2.14 5.05 9.02
C LEU A 246 -2.21 5.07 7.49
N LYS A 247 -2.06 3.90 6.87
CA LYS A 247 -2.29 3.70 5.45
C LYS A 247 -3.40 2.69 5.25
N MET A 248 -4.41 3.05 4.47
CA MET A 248 -5.55 2.18 4.16
C MET A 248 -5.78 2.16 2.66
N SER A 249 -5.71 0.96 2.06
CA SER A 249 -6.02 0.74 0.64
C SER A 249 -7.01 -0.40 0.52
N LEU A 250 -8.30 -0.07 0.57
CA LEU A 250 -9.39 -1.04 0.56
C LEU A 250 -10.19 -0.90 -0.73
N PHE A 251 -10.37 -2.03 -1.41
CA PHE A 251 -11.07 -2.12 -2.67
C PHE A 251 -12.29 -3.01 -2.54
N ARG A 252 -13.29 -2.76 -3.34
CA ARG A 252 -14.54 -3.51 -3.33
C ARG A 252 -14.54 -4.60 -4.40
N ASP A 253 -15.13 -5.74 -4.10
CA ASP A 253 -15.42 -6.76 -5.12
C ASP A 253 -16.81 -6.51 -5.72
N TYR A 254 -16.85 -5.75 -6.82
CA TYR A 254 -18.10 -5.37 -7.51
C TYR A 254 -18.93 -6.56 -8.04
N ARG A 255 -18.36 -7.77 -8.08
CA ARG A 255 -19.10 -8.97 -8.54
C ARG A 255 -20.15 -9.44 -7.56
N LYS A 256 -20.22 -8.84 -6.37
CA LYS A 256 -20.97 -9.39 -5.24
C LYS A 256 -22.05 -8.47 -4.64
N GLY A 257 -22.48 -7.40 -5.31
CA GLY A 257 -23.62 -6.59 -4.85
C GLY A 257 -23.43 -5.07 -4.87
N ASP A 258 -24.53 -4.33 -4.68
CA ASP A 258 -24.66 -2.88 -4.87
C ASP A 258 -24.79 -2.13 -3.53
N GLY A 259 -23.80 -1.91 -2.76
CA GLY A 259 -23.92 -1.00 -1.60
C GLY A 259 -22.70 -1.02 -0.68
N PRO A 260 -22.32 0.09 -0.07
CA PRO A 260 -21.29 0.10 0.94
C PRO A 260 -21.87 -0.42 2.24
N SER A 261 -21.41 -1.54 2.70
CA SER A 261 -21.86 -2.17 3.94
C SER A 261 -20.79 -2.21 5.02
N TYR A 262 -19.79 -1.32 4.96
CA TYR A 262 -18.80 -1.27 6.02
C TYR A 262 -18.55 0.15 6.51
N SER A 263 -18.14 0.25 7.76
CA SER A 263 -17.76 1.49 8.42
C SER A 263 -16.37 1.42 9.00
N ILE A 264 -15.70 2.57 9.06
CA ILE A 264 -14.34 2.70 9.58
C ILE A 264 -14.34 3.71 10.70
N SER A 265 -13.97 3.27 11.91
CA SER A 265 -13.82 4.13 13.08
C SER A 265 -12.35 4.19 13.47
N ILE A 266 -11.80 5.40 13.59
CA ILE A 266 -10.39 5.64 13.89
C ILE A 266 -10.28 6.46 15.17
N ASN A 267 -9.60 5.90 16.18
CA ASN A 267 -9.25 6.58 17.42
C ASN A 267 -7.73 6.54 17.59
N ALA A 268 -7.07 7.65 17.24
CA ALA A 268 -5.61 7.72 17.18
C ALA A 268 -5.11 9.14 17.51
N PRO A 269 -4.94 9.48 18.80
CA PRO A 269 -4.61 10.84 19.24
C PRO A 269 -3.25 11.36 18.77
N LYS A 270 -2.32 10.48 18.44
CA LYS A 270 -0.96 10.84 17.95
C LYS A 270 -0.82 10.69 16.43
N LEU A 271 -1.91 10.53 15.69
CA LEU A 271 -1.87 10.34 14.24
C LEU A 271 -1.41 11.63 13.54
N GLU A 272 -0.23 11.55 12.91
CA GLU A 272 0.39 12.65 12.18
C GLU A 272 0.15 12.54 10.66
N ASN A 273 0.10 11.30 10.15
CA ASN A 273 0.00 11.02 8.71
C ASN A 273 -1.10 10.00 8.44
N ILE A 274 -1.97 10.31 7.49
CA ILE A 274 -3.00 9.39 7.01
C ILE A 274 -2.98 9.32 5.48
N ASP A 275 -3.04 8.09 4.94
CA ASP A 275 -3.11 7.81 3.50
C ASP A 275 -4.28 6.85 3.26
N ILE A 276 -5.32 7.33 2.60
CA ILE A 276 -6.56 6.60 2.33
C ILE A 276 -6.73 6.44 0.83
N LYS A 277 -6.83 5.19 0.38
CA LYS A 277 -7.12 4.85 -1.02
C LYS A 277 -8.27 3.85 -1.09
N HIS A 278 -9.38 4.27 -1.68
CA HIS A 278 -10.57 3.44 -1.83
C HIS A 278 -11.19 3.58 -3.23
N ASP A 279 -11.86 2.52 -3.66
CA ASP A 279 -12.74 2.53 -4.84
C ASP A 279 -14.23 2.71 -4.48
N SER A 280 -14.54 2.79 -3.20
CA SER A 280 -15.86 3.09 -2.64
C SER A 280 -15.69 3.91 -1.38
N LEU A 281 -16.67 4.71 -1.00
CA LEU A 281 -16.62 5.52 0.22
C LEU A 281 -17.33 4.81 1.37
N PRO A 282 -16.64 4.24 2.37
CA PRO A 282 -17.26 3.73 3.58
C PRO A 282 -17.71 4.88 4.50
N MET A 283 -18.53 4.58 5.49
CA MET A 283 -18.85 5.54 6.56
C MET A 283 -17.64 5.69 7.48
N TYR A 284 -17.08 6.90 7.55
CA TYR A 284 -15.96 7.23 8.44
C TYR A 284 -16.45 7.86 9.74
N SER A 285 -15.76 7.51 10.83
CA SER A 285 -15.89 8.15 12.14
C SER A 285 -14.50 8.35 12.73
N PHE A 286 -14.15 9.58 13.04
CA PHE A 286 -12.87 9.95 13.61
C PHE A 286 -13.04 10.40 15.07
N GLU A 287 -12.30 9.78 15.96
CA GLU A 287 -12.27 10.12 17.37
C GLU A 287 -10.84 10.51 17.77
N ASN A 288 -10.67 11.62 18.47
CA ASN A 288 -9.37 12.07 18.98
C ASN A 288 -8.25 12.21 17.92
N VAL A 289 -8.60 12.55 16.68
CA VAL A 289 -7.62 12.75 15.59
C VAL A 289 -7.32 14.26 15.46
N HIS A 290 -6.45 14.78 16.33
CA HIS A 290 -6.14 16.23 16.40
C HIS A 290 -4.71 16.58 15.98
N SER A 291 -3.84 15.57 15.86
CA SER A 291 -2.40 15.74 15.60
C SER A 291 -2.04 15.65 14.12
N LEU A 292 -3.03 15.58 13.22
CA LEU A 292 -2.82 15.32 11.81
C LEU A 292 -2.08 16.48 11.14
N VAL A 293 -0.97 16.16 10.46
CA VAL A 293 -0.11 17.11 9.73
C VAL A 293 -0.21 16.87 8.23
N ARG A 294 -0.26 15.60 7.80
CA ARG A 294 -0.32 15.21 6.39
C ARG A 294 -1.50 14.31 6.12
N GLY A 295 -2.23 14.59 5.05
CA GLY A 295 -3.32 13.79 4.58
C GLY A 295 -3.21 13.44 3.11
N SER A 296 -3.54 12.20 2.76
CA SER A 296 -3.72 11.74 1.39
C SER A 296 -5.04 11.02 1.28
N VAL A 297 -5.88 11.43 0.35
CA VAL A 297 -7.19 10.81 0.08
C VAL A 297 -7.32 10.57 -1.40
N ASP A 298 -7.39 9.32 -1.79
CA ASP A 298 -7.59 8.86 -3.17
C ASP A 298 -8.86 8.01 -3.23
N LEU A 299 -9.94 8.62 -3.72
CA LEU A 299 -11.21 7.94 -3.94
C LEU A 299 -11.39 7.70 -5.45
N CYS A 300 -11.13 6.49 -5.88
CA CYS A 300 -11.36 6.04 -7.26
C CYS A 300 -12.72 5.34 -7.33
N VAL A 301 -13.80 6.11 -7.27
CA VAL A 301 -15.17 5.56 -7.28
C VAL A 301 -15.59 5.26 -8.73
N HIS A 302 -15.97 4.01 -9.02
CA HIS A 302 -16.47 3.63 -10.34
C HIS A 302 -17.86 4.20 -10.62
N TYR A 303 -18.14 4.47 -11.90
CA TYR A 303 -19.40 5.06 -12.40
C TYR A 303 -20.65 4.30 -11.93
N GLY A 304 -21.70 5.06 -11.59
CA GLY A 304 -23.00 4.52 -11.24
C GLY A 304 -23.75 5.38 -10.20
N SER A 305 -24.77 4.84 -9.58
CA SER A 305 -25.70 5.48 -8.65
C SER A 305 -25.07 6.09 -7.36
N TYR A 306 -23.76 6.17 -7.26
CA TYR A 306 -23.02 6.57 -6.05
C TYR A 306 -22.75 8.08 -5.89
N HIS A 307 -23.03 8.91 -6.89
CA HIS A 307 -22.79 10.37 -6.79
C HIS A 307 -23.39 11.02 -5.56
N ASN A 308 -24.65 10.71 -5.26
CA ASN A 308 -25.32 11.28 -4.09
C ASN A 308 -24.71 10.76 -2.79
N TYR A 309 -24.36 9.48 -2.76
CA TYR A 309 -23.76 8.85 -1.59
C TYR A 309 -22.39 9.46 -1.25
N VAL A 310 -21.52 9.65 -2.23
CA VAL A 310 -20.19 10.27 -2.02
C VAL A 310 -20.36 11.68 -1.48
N SER A 311 -21.25 12.49 -2.07
CA SER A 311 -21.45 13.87 -1.63
C SER A 311 -22.06 13.97 -0.23
N GLU A 312 -22.82 12.99 0.23
CA GLU A 312 -23.37 12.96 1.59
C GLU A 312 -22.35 12.53 2.65
N HIS A 313 -21.40 11.64 2.30
CA HIS A 313 -20.47 11.02 3.26
C HIS A 313 -19.04 11.58 3.18
N ALA A 314 -18.67 12.25 2.09
CA ALA A 314 -17.34 12.87 1.96
C ALA A 314 -17.02 13.93 3.02
N PRO A 315 -17.99 14.76 3.51
CA PRO A 315 -17.70 15.69 4.61
C PRO A 315 -17.17 15.01 5.87
N ALA A 316 -17.75 13.86 6.25
CA ALA A 316 -17.29 13.10 7.42
C ALA A 316 -15.86 12.53 7.22
N LEU A 317 -15.50 12.14 6.00
CA LEU A 317 -14.13 11.74 5.68
C LEU A 317 -13.18 12.93 5.76
N LEU A 318 -13.57 14.11 5.29
CA LEU A 318 -12.71 15.28 5.18
C LEU A 318 -12.61 16.09 6.49
N GLU A 319 -13.49 15.86 7.45
CA GLU A 319 -13.50 16.57 8.73
C GLU A 319 -12.12 16.64 9.41
N PRO A 320 -11.35 15.55 9.61
CA PRO A 320 -10.09 15.60 10.33
C PRO A 320 -8.97 16.37 9.60
N PHE A 321 -9.16 16.70 8.32
CA PHE A 321 -8.15 17.37 7.51
C PHE A 321 -8.15 18.89 7.61
N TYR A 322 -9.08 19.51 8.34
CA TYR A 322 -9.18 20.97 8.46
C TYR A 322 -7.89 21.64 9.00
N ASN A 323 -7.06 20.92 9.74
CA ASN A 323 -5.84 21.42 10.37
C ASN A 323 -4.53 20.95 9.71
N VAL A 324 -4.59 20.16 8.62
CA VAL A 324 -3.37 19.65 7.97
C VAL A 324 -2.57 20.77 7.31
N LYS A 325 -1.26 20.55 7.23
CA LYS A 325 -0.34 21.42 6.50
C LYS A 325 -0.13 20.97 5.06
N HIS A 326 -0.26 19.67 4.81
CA HIS A 326 -0.03 19.05 3.51
C HIS A 326 -1.22 18.13 3.18
N LEU A 327 -1.90 18.39 2.08
CA LEU A 327 -3.03 17.60 1.61
C LEU A 327 -2.80 17.15 0.17
N SER A 328 -2.93 15.84 -0.06
CA SER A 328 -3.05 15.26 -1.40
C SER A 328 -4.47 14.71 -1.54
N ILE A 329 -5.20 15.14 -2.56
CA ILE A 329 -6.57 14.71 -2.74
C ILE A 329 -6.86 14.39 -4.21
N ALA A 330 -7.38 13.18 -4.43
CA ALA A 330 -7.91 12.72 -5.69
C ALA A 330 -9.34 12.27 -5.46
N VAL A 331 -10.30 13.11 -5.75
CA VAL A 331 -11.70 12.83 -5.45
C VAL A 331 -12.54 13.04 -6.69
N HIS A 332 -13.23 11.99 -7.09
CA HIS A 332 -14.34 12.07 -8.00
C HIS A 332 -15.61 12.43 -7.22
N TYR A 333 -16.46 13.28 -7.76
CA TYR A 333 -17.83 13.50 -7.27
C TYR A 333 -17.98 14.28 -5.94
N LEU A 334 -17.03 15.12 -5.55
CA LEU A 334 -17.30 16.12 -4.51
C LEU A 334 -18.23 17.19 -5.08
N LYS A 335 -19.33 17.48 -4.36
CA LYS A 335 -20.17 18.64 -4.67
C LYS A 335 -19.54 19.91 -4.12
N GLU A 336 -19.80 21.03 -4.81
CA GLU A 336 -19.49 22.36 -4.28
C GLU A 336 -20.13 22.56 -2.89
N GLY A 337 -19.37 23.20 -1.99
CA GLY A 337 -19.81 23.49 -0.64
C GLY A 337 -19.55 22.39 0.40
N CYS A 338 -18.98 21.24 0.00
CA CYS A 338 -18.67 20.14 0.92
C CYS A 338 -17.30 20.28 1.61
N LEU A 339 -16.42 21.18 1.13
CA LEU A 339 -15.07 21.32 1.67
C LEU A 339 -15.05 22.13 2.97
N PRO A 340 -14.34 21.67 4.01
CA PRO A 340 -14.07 22.47 5.19
C PRO A 340 -13.14 23.65 4.87
N ALA A 341 -12.97 24.58 5.79
CA ALA A 341 -11.90 25.58 5.71
C ALA A 341 -10.56 24.94 6.06
N PHE A 342 -9.52 25.25 5.30
CA PHE A 342 -8.17 24.72 5.46
C PHE A 342 -7.18 25.84 5.87
N ASP A 343 -7.38 26.43 7.03
CA ASP A 343 -6.61 27.61 7.45
C ASP A 343 -5.12 27.37 7.65
N LYS A 344 -4.72 26.10 7.87
CA LYS A 344 -3.30 25.73 8.07
C LYS A 344 -2.65 25.10 6.86
N LEU A 345 -3.39 24.90 5.77
CA LEU A 345 -2.89 24.23 4.57
C LEU A 345 -1.85 25.11 3.86
N ARG A 346 -0.67 24.53 3.64
CA ARG A 346 0.45 25.16 2.93
C ARG A 346 0.74 24.49 1.59
N GLU A 347 0.57 23.20 1.51
CA GLU A 347 0.81 22.42 0.30
C GLU A 347 -0.44 21.62 -0.07
N LEU A 348 -0.93 21.83 -1.28
CA LEU A 348 -2.05 21.08 -1.86
C LEU A 348 -1.58 20.36 -3.11
N LYS A 349 -1.79 19.04 -3.15
CA LYS A 349 -1.76 18.26 -4.38
C LYS A 349 -3.19 17.87 -4.74
N LEU A 350 -3.70 18.36 -5.86
CA LEU A 350 -5.01 18.02 -6.38
C LEU A 350 -4.84 17.14 -7.62
N VAL A 351 -5.35 15.90 -7.55
CA VAL A 351 -5.37 14.96 -8.67
C VAL A 351 -6.75 15.01 -9.32
N ILE A 352 -6.80 15.41 -10.57
CA ILE A 352 -8.03 15.53 -11.36
C ILE A 352 -8.01 14.40 -12.39
N ARG A 353 -8.98 13.48 -12.29
CA ARG A 353 -9.13 12.34 -13.21
C ARG A 353 -10.20 12.55 -14.25
N ASP A 354 -11.06 13.53 -14.03
CA ASP A 354 -12.16 13.84 -14.94
C ASP A 354 -12.25 15.34 -15.20
N CYS A 355 -12.51 15.71 -16.44
CA CYS A 355 -12.62 17.10 -16.87
C CYS A 355 -13.76 17.90 -16.19
N TYR A 356 -14.75 17.24 -15.59
CA TYR A 356 -15.90 17.91 -14.94
C TYR A 356 -15.58 18.55 -13.57
N TYR A 357 -14.44 18.24 -12.95
CA TYR A 357 -14.18 18.63 -11.56
C TYR A 357 -13.21 19.79 -11.39
N TRP A 358 -12.94 20.56 -12.43
CA TRP A 358 -12.04 21.72 -12.35
C TRP A 358 -12.59 22.85 -11.46
N ASP A 359 -13.88 22.92 -11.21
CA ASP A 359 -14.49 23.89 -10.28
C ASP A 359 -14.07 23.62 -8.82
N LEU A 360 -13.74 22.37 -8.45
CA LEU A 360 -13.18 22.02 -7.15
C LEU A 360 -11.84 22.73 -6.86
N LEU A 361 -11.02 22.92 -7.88
CA LEU A 361 -9.78 23.70 -7.72
C LEU A 361 -10.08 25.09 -7.17
N THR A 362 -11.09 25.75 -7.70
CA THR A 362 -11.51 27.09 -7.24
C THR A 362 -11.99 27.06 -5.79
N GLU A 363 -12.76 26.06 -5.43
CA GLU A 363 -13.25 25.88 -4.06
C GLU A 363 -12.09 25.63 -3.08
N PHE A 364 -11.13 24.74 -3.42
CA PHE A 364 -9.93 24.51 -2.61
C PHE A 364 -9.11 25.80 -2.42
N LEU A 365 -8.88 26.57 -3.48
CA LEU A 365 -8.16 27.84 -3.39
C LEU A 365 -8.87 28.85 -2.48
N ASN A 366 -10.19 28.95 -2.56
CA ASN A 366 -11.00 29.83 -1.70
C ASN A 366 -10.99 29.40 -0.23
N LYS A 367 -10.95 28.08 0.02
CA LYS A 367 -10.94 27.49 1.36
C LYS A 367 -9.55 27.41 2.00
N SER A 368 -8.47 27.74 1.25
CA SER A 368 -7.07 27.61 1.66
C SER A 368 -6.32 28.93 1.56
N PRO A 369 -6.63 29.94 2.42
CA PRO A 369 -6.08 31.29 2.29
C PRO A 369 -4.55 31.35 2.45
N ASN A 370 -3.93 30.41 3.17
CA ASN A 370 -2.50 30.36 3.48
C ASN A 370 -1.72 29.36 2.61
N LEU A 371 -2.26 28.96 1.45
CA LEU A 371 -1.62 28.01 0.55
C LEU A 371 -0.36 28.60 -0.08
N GLU A 372 0.78 27.91 0.04
CA GLU A 372 2.10 28.30 -0.46
C GLU A 372 2.50 27.54 -1.73
N SER A 373 2.07 26.28 -1.84
CA SER A 373 2.42 25.40 -2.96
C SER A 373 1.20 24.64 -3.47
N LEU A 374 1.03 24.63 -4.79
CA LEU A 374 -0.06 23.93 -5.47
C LEU A 374 0.50 22.97 -6.52
N VAL A 375 0.15 21.71 -6.44
CA VAL A 375 0.40 20.72 -7.49
C VAL A 375 -0.96 20.29 -8.06
N ILE A 376 -1.14 20.46 -9.35
CA ILE A 376 -2.29 19.95 -10.10
C ILE A 376 -1.79 18.80 -10.96
N GLU A 377 -2.38 17.63 -10.83
CA GLU A 377 -2.04 16.45 -11.61
C GLU A 377 -3.28 15.96 -12.36
N HIS A 378 -3.20 15.97 -13.69
CA HIS A 378 -4.25 15.42 -14.51
C HIS A 378 -3.86 13.99 -14.90
N GLU A 379 -4.53 13.02 -14.31
CA GLU A 379 -4.37 11.60 -14.63
C GLU A 379 -5.39 11.15 -15.66
N ASP A 380 -4.97 10.31 -16.61
CA ASP A 380 -5.91 9.59 -17.47
C ASP A 380 -6.61 8.50 -16.68
N ASP A 381 -7.90 8.46 -16.76
CA ASP A 381 -8.70 7.38 -16.18
C ASP A 381 -8.53 6.09 -16.98
N GLN A 382 -7.36 5.44 -16.84
CA GLN A 382 -7.10 4.15 -17.51
C GLN A 382 -7.82 2.96 -16.85
N VAL A 383 -8.54 3.19 -15.75
CA VAL A 383 -9.09 2.10 -14.91
C VAL A 383 -10.51 1.71 -15.30
N CYS A 384 -11.17 2.46 -16.17
CA CYS A 384 -12.58 2.21 -16.56
C CYS A 384 -12.72 1.48 -17.91
N VAL A 385 -11.83 0.53 -18.23
CA VAL A 385 -11.75 -0.09 -19.58
C VAL A 385 -12.71 -1.28 -19.79
N ASP A 386 -13.49 -1.68 -18.83
CA ASP A 386 -14.42 -2.80 -19.05
C ASP A 386 -15.88 -2.28 -19.07
N ASP A 387 -16.45 -2.01 -20.20
CA ASP A 387 -17.89 -1.94 -20.54
C ASP A 387 -18.56 -0.59 -20.91
N TYR A 388 -17.87 0.57 -20.92
CA TYR A 388 -18.57 1.82 -21.32
C TYR A 388 -17.77 2.69 -22.29
N GLU A 389 -17.57 2.22 -23.52
CA GLU A 389 -16.99 3.01 -24.61
C GLU A 389 -17.78 4.31 -24.93
N GLU A 390 -19.06 4.39 -24.58
CA GLU A 390 -19.89 5.56 -24.89
C GLU A 390 -19.58 6.81 -24.04
N LEU A 391 -19.11 6.64 -22.78
CA LEU A 391 -18.85 7.78 -21.88
C LEU A 391 -17.53 8.50 -22.16
N TYR A 392 -16.57 7.83 -22.75
CA TYR A 392 -15.30 8.47 -23.16
C TYR A 392 -15.48 9.54 -24.23
N PHE A 393 -16.49 9.40 -25.10
CA PHE A 393 -16.82 10.38 -26.13
C PHE A 393 -17.48 11.66 -25.57
N GLU A 394 -18.20 11.61 -24.46
CA GLU A 394 -18.84 12.79 -23.88
C GLU A 394 -17.82 13.75 -23.24
N CYS A 395 -16.75 13.27 -22.63
CA CYS A 395 -15.68 14.13 -22.08
C CYS A 395 -14.99 14.99 -23.15
N VAL A 396 -14.86 14.49 -24.37
CA VAL A 396 -14.22 15.23 -25.47
C VAL A 396 -15.14 16.27 -26.10
N LEU A 397 -16.47 16.05 -26.09
CA LEU A 397 -17.44 16.90 -26.79
C LEU A 397 -17.92 18.12 -25.99
N HIS A 398 -17.81 18.14 -24.66
CA HIS A 398 -18.29 19.25 -23.80
C HIS A 398 -17.20 20.18 -23.30
N SER A 399 -16.05 20.23 -23.93
CA SER A 399 -14.80 20.81 -23.43
C SER A 399 -14.72 22.33 -23.29
N GLU A 400 -15.69 23.11 -23.70
CA GLU A 400 -15.57 24.58 -23.67
C GLU A 400 -16.00 25.24 -22.35
N ASP A 401 -16.88 24.62 -21.54
CA ASP A 401 -17.49 25.22 -20.34
C ASP A 401 -17.16 24.51 -18.99
N GLN A 402 -16.17 23.65 -18.97
CA GLN A 402 -15.90 22.79 -17.79
C GLN A 402 -15.25 23.49 -16.59
N TRP A 403 -14.77 24.72 -16.79
CA TRP A 403 -14.25 25.54 -15.69
C TRP A 403 -14.74 26.98 -15.84
N ARG A 404 -15.32 27.50 -14.79
CA ARG A 404 -15.79 28.90 -14.72
C ARG A 404 -14.81 29.75 -13.93
N ARG A 405 -14.46 30.89 -14.50
CA ARG A 405 -13.63 31.86 -13.80
C ARG A 405 -14.38 32.33 -12.55
N PRO A 406 -13.73 32.25 -11.35
CA PRO A 406 -14.36 32.68 -10.11
C PRO A 406 -14.63 34.19 -10.14
N GLU A 407 -15.71 34.61 -9.46
CA GLU A 407 -16.11 36.02 -9.35
C GLU A 407 -15.08 36.86 -8.58
N SER A 408 -14.44 36.26 -7.57
CA SER A 408 -13.39 36.86 -6.78
C SER A 408 -12.09 36.08 -6.86
N VAL A 409 -10.95 36.78 -6.79
CA VAL A 409 -9.64 36.12 -6.79
C VAL A 409 -9.37 35.53 -5.39
N PRO A 410 -9.08 34.22 -5.27
CA PRO A 410 -8.72 33.61 -4.00
C PRO A 410 -7.56 34.32 -3.32
N ILE A 411 -7.65 34.49 -1.99
CA ILE A 411 -6.67 35.23 -1.19
C ILE A 411 -5.25 34.66 -1.35
N CYS A 412 -5.12 33.32 -1.37
CA CYS A 412 -3.82 32.68 -1.49
C CYS A 412 -3.07 33.10 -2.76
N LEU A 413 -3.74 33.29 -3.90
CA LEU A 413 -3.11 33.73 -5.15
C LEU A 413 -2.47 35.12 -5.04
N THR A 414 -3.04 35.99 -4.22
CA THR A 414 -2.56 37.36 -4.07
C THR A 414 -1.54 37.54 -2.96
N SER A 415 -1.44 36.57 -2.02
CA SER A 415 -0.69 36.79 -0.77
C SER A 415 0.33 35.73 -0.41
N HIS A 416 0.11 34.44 -0.76
CA HIS A 416 0.92 33.35 -0.23
C HIS A 416 1.39 32.32 -1.25
N LEU A 417 0.67 32.10 -2.37
CA LEU A 417 0.98 31.03 -3.32
C LEU A 417 2.23 31.35 -4.12
N GLU A 418 3.33 30.73 -3.76
CA GLU A 418 4.67 30.96 -4.32
C GLU A 418 5.02 30.00 -5.46
N SER A 419 4.49 28.77 -5.42
CA SER A 419 4.82 27.76 -6.43
C SER A 419 3.59 27.03 -6.94
N ILE A 420 3.56 26.80 -8.27
CA ILE A 420 2.54 26.00 -8.95
C ILE A 420 3.25 24.98 -9.84
N MET A 421 2.80 23.73 -9.79
CA MET A 421 3.22 22.67 -10.70
C MET A 421 1.99 22.03 -11.32
N ILE A 422 1.97 21.94 -12.64
CA ILE A 422 0.90 21.25 -13.39
C ILE A 422 1.52 20.07 -14.11
N ARG A 423 1.05 18.86 -13.78
CA ARG A 423 1.47 17.59 -14.34
C ARG A 423 0.38 16.98 -15.21
N GLY A 424 0.77 16.17 -16.18
CA GLY A 424 -0.17 15.52 -17.08
C GLY A 424 -0.99 16.50 -17.93
N PHE A 425 -0.48 17.71 -18.18
CA PHE A 425 -1.16 18.76 -18.92
C PHE A 425 -1.32 18.35 -20.39
N LYS A 426 -2.55 18.28 -20.87
CA LYS A 426 -2.89 17.84 -22.25
C LYS A 426 -3.14 18.99 -23.21
N GLY A 427 -3.24 20.20 -22.68
CA GLY A 427 -3.53 21.40 -23.48
C GLY A 427 -4.99 21.59 -23.84
N TYR A 428 -5.89 20.95 -23.11
CA TYR A 428 -7.33 21.19 -23.31
C TYR A 428 -7.69 22.65 -23.02
N PRO A 429 -8.73 23.21 -23.70
CA PRO A 429 -9.11 24.61 -23.54
C PRO A 429 -9.33 25.07 -22.09
N HIS A 430 -9.95 24.22 -21.25
CA HIS A 430 -10.18 24.50 -19.84
C HIS A 430 -8.87 24.49 -19.02
N GLU A 431 -7.94 23.56 -19.28
CA GLU A 431 -6.63 23.54 -18.64
C GLU A 431 -5.83 24.81 -18.94
N VAL A 432 -5.83 25.23 -20.19
CA VAL A 432 -5.17 26.48 -20.62
C VAL A 432 -5.83 27.68 -19.95
N LYS A 433 -7.18 27.72 -19.85
CA LYS A 433 -7.90 28.79 -19.13
C LYS A 433 -7.51 28.85 -17.65
N VAL A 434 -7.45 27.70 -16.98
CA VAL A 434 -7.02 27.59 -15.56
C VAL A 434 -5.57 28.03 -15.41
N ALA A 435 -4.65 27.48 -16.20
CA ALA A 435 -3.23 27.82 -16.10
C ALA A 435 -2.99 29.34 -16.31
N ARG A 436 -3.68 29.96 -17.28
CA ARG A 436 -3.66 31.41 -17.49
C ARG A 436 -4.23 32.18 -16.30
N TYR A 437 -5.36 31.74 -15.77
CA TYR A 437 -5.97 32.37 -14.60
C TYR A 437 -5.04 32.40 -13.38
N LEU A 438 -4.40 31.25 -13.11
CA LEU A 438 -3.43 31.13 -12.01
C LEU A 438 -2.21 32.03 -12.24
N LEU A 439 -1.71 32.09 -13.48
CA LEU A 439 -0.56 32.90 -13.85
C LEU A 439 -0.89 34.41 -13.79
N ASP A 440 -2.07 34.83 -14.25
CA ASP A 440 -2.51 36.22 -14.28
C ASP A 440 -2.78 36.80 -12.86
N ASN A 441 -3.26 35.93 -11.94
CA ASN A 441 -3.67 36.36 -10.60
C ASN A 441 -2.63 36.05 -9.49
N GLY A 442 -1.62 35.20 -9.78
CA GLY A 442 -0.56 34.84 -8.86
C GLY A 442 0.42 36.01 -8.63
N ARG A 443 0.10 36.93 -7.70
CA ARG A 443 0.89 38.15 -7.47
C ARG A 443 2.23 37.91 -6.78
N VAL A 444 2.31 36.86 -5.93
CA VAL A 444 3.51 36.47 -5.20
C VAL A 444 4.16 35.23 -5.76
N LEU A 445 3.67 34.76 -6.91
CA LEU A 445 4.15 33.53 -7.56
C LEU A 445 5.60 33.71 -8.01
N LYS A 446 6.46 32.82 -7.54
CA LYS A 446 7.89 32.76 -7.85
C LYS A 446 8.19 31.77 -8.97
N LYS A 447 7.46 30.64 -8.99
CA LYS A 447 7.70 29.57 -9.96
C LYS A 447 6.40 28.93 -10.41
N MET A 448 6.27 28.70 -11.73
CA MET A 448 5.24 27.85 -12.31
C MET A 448 5.88 26.86 -13.27
N THR A 449 5.69 25.57 -13.01
CA THR A 449 6.19 24.48 -13.85
C THR A 449 5.03 23.77 -14.51
N VAL A 450 5.12 23.56 -15.82
CA VAL A 450 4.10 22.84 -16.62
C VAL A 450 4.79 21.70 -17.36
N GLU A 451 4.36 20.48 -17.10
CA GLU A 451 4.80 19.30 -17.85
C GLU A 451 4.01 19.27 -19.16
N ASN A 452 4.57 19.76 -20.26
CA ASN A 452 4.25 19.46 -21.65
C ASN A 452 4.74 20.56 -22.62
N GLU A 453 4.73 20.24 -23.94
CA GLU A 453 5.25 21.07 -25.03
C GLU A 453 4.35 22.26 -25.44
N PHE A 454 3.22 22.53 -24.79
CA PHE A 454 2.30 23.63 -25.17
C PHE A 454 2.76 25.03 -24.78
N HIS A 455 4.07 25.27 -24.83
CA HIS A 455 4.76 26.53 -24.47
C HIS A 455 4.16 27.80 -25.06
N LYS A 456 3.61 27.73 -26.27
CA LYS A 456 3.21 28.92 -27.02
C LYS A 456 1.96 29.60 -26.48
N GLN A 457 1.09 28.86 -25.80
CA GLN A 457 -0.20 29.37 -25.34
C GLN A 457 -0.13 30.13 -24.01
N LEU A 458 0.91 29.92 -23.18
CA LEU A 458 1.01 30.47 -21.84
C LEU A 458 1.95 31.71 -21.75
N LYS A 459 2.64 32.10 -22.83
CA LYS A 459 3.71 33.13 -22.82
C LYS A 459 3.27 34.60 -22.64
N GLN A 460 1.98 34.94 -22.52
CA GLN A 460 1.56 36.32 -22.80
C GLN A 460 1.22 37.23 -21.63
N ARG A 461 1.08 36.81 -20.38
CA ARG A 461 0.92 37.70 -19.20
C ARG A 461 1.31 36.98 -17.93
N LYS A 462 2.02 37.69 -17.03
CA LYS A 462 2.38 37.21 -15.68
C LYS A 462 1.84 38.18 -14.65
N GLY A 463 1.12 37.72 -13.67
CA GLY A 463 0.66 38.53 -12.53
C GLY A 463 1.82 38.99 -11.63
N SER A 464 2.85 38.12 -11.48
CA SER A 464 4.12 38.45 -10.83
C SER A 464 5.21 38.70 -11.86
N LYS A 465 5.97 39.78 -11.70
CA LYS A 465 7.13 40.09 -12.55
C LYS A 465 8.29 39.14 -12.32
N ASP A 466 8.37 38.54 -11.14
CA ASP A 466 9.48 37.68 -10.71
C ASP A 466 9.17 36.19 -10.92
N CYS A 467 8.02 35.86 -11.51
CA CYS A 467 7.63 34.48 -11.77
C CYS A 467 8.49 33.84 -12.85
N GLU A 468 9.19 32.76 -12.53
CA GLU A 468 9.85 31.88 -13.47
C GLU A 468 8.85 30.85 -14.04
N LEU A 469 8.74 30.80 -15.35
CA LEU A 469 7.88 29.83 -16.02
C LEU A 469 8.75 28.77 -16.67
N GLU A 470 8.69 27.54 -16.15
CA GLU A 470 9.41 26.39 -16.65
C GLU A 470 8.44 25.42 -17.38
N PHE A 471 8.96 24.79 -18.41
CA PHE A 471 8.30 23.71 -19.13
C PHE A 471 9.22 22.48 -19.13
N VAL A 472 8.71 21.36 -18.67
CA VAL A 472 9.48 20.12 -18.47
C VAL A 472 8.89 18.98 -19.33
#